data_c220808669a9548791f833f4996911e4
#
_entry.id   c220808669a9548791f833f4996911e4
#
_cell.length_a   1.000
_cell.length_b   1.000
_cell.length_c   1.000
_cell.angle_alpha   90.00
_cell.angle_beta   90.00
_cell.angle_gamma   90.00
#
_symmetry.space_group_name_H-M   'P 1'
#
loop_
_entity.id
_entity.type
_entity.pdbx_description
1 polymer ?
#
loop_
_entity_poly.entity_id
_entity_poly.type
_entity_poly.pdbx_seq_one_letter_code
_entity_poly.pdbx_strand_id
1 'polypeptide(L)'
;MGVGNFFGLLPEQMQGSKLYGVELDSITGRIAKQLYQKNKIAVQGFEETSYPDSFFDCVIGNVPFGAYQVSDRRYDRHHFMIHDYFIAKSLDLIRPGGVVAVVTSSGTLDKQNPAVRQYIANRAELLGAIRLPNNAFQRNANTSVVSDILFFQKRDRASIEEPEWLNLKEIPEGYSV
;
A
#
# COMPACT_ATOMS: atom_id res chain seq x y z
N MET A 1 -1.17 -8.85 5.88
CA MET A 1 -2.17 -8.36 6.87
C MET A 1 -1.74 -8.57 8.32
N GLY A 2 -0.71 -9.33 8.56
CA GLY A 2 -0.34 -9.77 9.89
C GLY A 2 -1.46 -10.59 10.54
N VAL A 3 -1.54 -10.54 11.85
CA VAL A 3 -2.61 -11.20 12.60
C VAL A 3 -3.97 -10.50 12.49
N GLY A 4 -4.09 -9.45 11.67
CA GLY A 4 -5.35 -8.75 11.41
C GLY A 4 -5.59 -7.50 12.24
N ASN A 5 -4.54 -6.77 12.61
CA ASN A 5 -4.66 -5.56 13.43
C ASN A 5 -5.63 -4.53 12.84
N PHE A 6 -5.61 -4.34 11.50
CA PHE A 6 -6.56 -3.43 10.84
C PHE A 6 -8.01 -3.91 10.94
N PHE A 7 -8.25 -5.23 10.98
CA PHE A 7 -9.60 -5.76 11.18
C PHE A 7 -10.10 -5.48 12.60
N GLY A 8 -9.22 -5.63 13.60
CA GLY A 8 -9.56 -5.38 14.99
C GLY A 8 -9.79 -3.90 15.33
N LEU A 9 -9.28 -2.99 14.51
CA LEU A 9 -9.41 -1.53 14.68
C LEU A 9 -10.46 -0.92 13.75
N LEU A 10 -11.31 -1.75 13.13
CA LEU A 10 -12.33 -1.27 12.21
C LEU A 10 -13.33 -0.36 12.97
N PRO A 11 -13.56 0.89 12.50
CA PRO A 11 -14.48 1.80 13.15
C PRO A 11 -15.91 1.28 13.08
N GLU A 12 -16.75 1.73 14.01
CA GLU A 12 -18.11 1.27 14.15
C GLU A 12 -18.93 1.39 12.86
N GLN A 13 -18.75 2.50 12.15
CA GLN A 13 -19.42 2.77 10.86
C GLN A 13 -19.07 1.77 9.76
N MET A 14 -17.96 1.03 9.90
CA MET A 14 -17.47 0.06 8.93
C MET A 14 -17.64 -1.40 9.38
N GLN A 15 -18.23 -1.67 10.53
CA GLN A 15 -18.38 -3.03 11.07
C GLN A 15 -19.22 -3.97 10.18
N GLY A 16 -20.08 -3.41 9.32
CA GLY A 16 -20.84 -4.17 8.32
C GLY A 16 -20.03 -4.54 7.05
N SER A 17 -18.77 -4.14 6.96
CA SER A 17 -17.95 -4.36 5.77
C SER A 17 -17.57 -5.83 5.58
N LYS A 18 -17.47 -6.26 4.34
CA LYS A 18 -16.90 -7.57 3.98
C LYS A 18 -15.37 -7.45 3.95
N LEU A 19 -14.69 -8.13 4.85
CA LEU A 19 -13.24 -8.02 4.99
C LEU A 19 -12.53 -9.18 4.28
N TYR A 20 -11.47 -8.81 3.58
CA TYR A 20 -10.58 -9.71 2.86
C TYR A 20 -9.15 -9.45 3.33
N GLY A 21 -8.45 -10.50 3.73
CA GLY A 21 -7.05 -10.40 4.17
C GLY A 21 -6.15 -11.28 3.33
N VAL A 22 -4.94 -10.82 3.11
CA VAL A 22 -3.87 -11.61 2.47
C VAL A 22 -2.65 -11.59 3.38
N GLU A 23 -2.12 -12.76 3.68
CA GLU A 23 -0.94 -12.94 4.53
C GLU A 23 -0.06 -14.06 3.97
N LEU A 24 1.21 -13.74 3.77
CA LEU A 24 2.18 -14.70 3.24
C LEU A 24 2.61 -15.72 4.29
N ASP A 25 2.87 -15.25 5.53
CA ASP A 25 3.33 -16.12 6.61
C ASP A 25 2.21 -17.06 7.06
N SER A 26 2.50 -18.36 7.01
CA SER A 26 1.52 -19.40 7.27
C SER A 26 1.04 -19.43 8.72
N ILE A 27 1.91 -19.12 9.69
CA ILE A 27 1.57 -19.13 11.12
C ILE A 27 0.67 -17.93 11.41
N THR A 28 1.11 -16.75 11.04
CA THR A 28 0.40 -15.49 11.21
C THR A 28 -0.96 -15.51 10.50
N GLY A 29 -1.00 -16.04 9.28
CA GLY A 29 -2.25 -16.18 8.51
C GLY A 29 -3.24 -17.16 9.13
N ARG A 30 -2.76 -18.26 9.73
CA ARG A 30 -3.59 -19.22 10.48
C ARG A 30 -4.16 -18.60 11.75
N ILE A 31 -3.36 -17.82 12.49
CA ILE A 31 -3.83 -17.06 13.66
C ILE A 31 -4.95 -16.09 13.23
N ALA A 32 -4.74 -15.32 12.17
CA ALA A 32 -5.74 -14.41 11.64
C ALA A 32 -7.05 -15.12 11.26
N LYS A 33 -6.97 -16.30 10.61
CA LYS A 33 -8.16 -17.12 10.29
C LYS A 33 -8.94 -17.55 11.53
N GLN A 34 -8.28 -17.84 12.63
CA GLN A 34 -8.94 -18.21 13.87
C GLN A 34 -9.60 -17.00 14.56
N LEU A 35 -8.93 -15.84 14.54
CA LEU A 35 -9.46 -14.62 15.14
C LEU A 35 -10.65 -14.05 14.35
N TYR A 36 -10.63 -14.16 13.03
CA TYR A 36 -11.60 -13.52 12.13
C TYR A 36 -12.32 -14.54 11.24
N GLN A 37 -12.96 -15.54 11.84
CA GLN A 37 -13.58 -16.69 11.16
C GLN A 37 -14.68 -16.32 10.15
N LYS A 38 -15.31 -15.16 10.31
CA LYS A 38 -16.35 -14.65 9.39
C LYS A 38 -15.78 -13.98 8.14
N ASN A 39 -14.45 -13.75 8.11
CA ASN A 39 -13.80 -12.98 7.05
C ASN A 39 -13.01 -13.89 6.09
N LYS A 40 -12.75 -13.40 4.91
CA LYS A 40 -12.01 -14.15 3.89
C LYS A 40 -10.52 -13.84 4.00
N ILE A 41 -9.74 -14.79 4.48
CA ILE A 41 -8.29 -14.65 4.64
C ILE A 41 -7.59 -15.67 3.75
N ALA A 42 -6.82 -15.18 2.77
CA ALA A 42 -5.94 -15.95 1.91
C ALA A 42 -4.55 -16.02 2.55
N VAL A 43 -4.02 -17.24 2.72
CA VAL A 43 -2.65 -17.46 3.21
C VAL A 43 -1.79 -17.81 2.01
N GLN A 44 -1.29 -16.78 1.35
CA GLN A 44 -0.51 -16.86 0.12
C GLN A 44 0.15 -15.51 -0.19
N GLY A 45 1.02 -15.48 -1.19
CA GLY A 45 1.58 -14.22 -1.69
C GLY A 45 0.51 -13.33 -2.32
N PHE A 46 0.70 -12.01 -2.24
CA PHE A 46 -0.23 -11.08 -2.87
C PHE A 46 -0.23 -11.22 -4.39
N GLU A 47 0.91 -11.59 -4.97
CA GLU A 47 1.08 -11.90 -6.40
C GLU A 47 0.22 -13.08 -6.87
N GLU A 48 -0.05 -14.03 -5.97
CA GLU A 48 -0.87 -15.22 -6.25
C GLU A 48 -2.39 -14.96 -6.15
N THR A 49 -2.78 -13.79 -5.66
CA THR A 49 -4.20 -13.46 -5.52
C THR A 49 -4.84 -13.13 -6.86
N SER A 50 -6.07 -13.60 -7.06
CA SER A 50 -6.86 -13.46 -8.30
C SER A 50 -8.18 -12.72 -8.08
N TYR A 51 -8.16 -11.62 -7.33
CA TYR A 51 -9.34 -10.76 -7.20
C TYR A 51 -9.61 -10.01 -8.50
N PRO A 52 -10.89 -9.78 -8.85
CA PRO A 52 -11.24 -8.96 -10.01
C PRO A 52 -10.77 -7.51 -9.85
N ASP A 53 -10.50 -6.86 -10.97
CA ASP A 53 -10.27 -5.41 -10.97
C ASP A 53 -11.50 -4.67 -10.45
N SER A 54 -11.27 -3.54 -9.79
CA SER A 54 -12.32 -2.69 -9.24
C SER A 54 -13.27 -3.40 -8.26
N PHE A 55 -12.77 -4.42 -7.56
CA PHE A 55 -13.58 -5.24 -6.66
C PHE A 55 -13.74 -4.62 -5.26
N PHE A 56 -12.74 -3.92 -4.76
CA PHE A 56 -12.73 -3.38 -3.41
C PHE A 56 -13.10 -1.90 -3.37
N ASP A 57 -13.71 -1.47 -2.26
CA ASP A 57 -13.95 -0.06 -1.95
C ASP A 57 -12.73 0.60 -1.30
N CYS A 58 -11.99 -0.17 -0.52
CA CYS A 58 -10.83 0.30 0.22
C CYS A 58 -9.78 -0.79 0.32
N VAL A 59 -8.51 -0.42 0.19
CA VAL A 59 -7.36 -1.25 0.54
C VAL A 59 -6.55 -0.54 1.60
N ILE A 60 -6.27 -1.23 2.70
CA ILE A 60 -5.47 -0.71 3.81
C ILE A 60 -4.41 -1.73 4.19
N GLY A 61 -3.19 -1.27 4.46
CA GLY A 61 -2.13 -2.19 4.86
C GLY A 61 -0.81 -1.52 5.19
N ASN A 62 0.02 -2.27 5.91
CA ASN A 62 1.44 -2.03 6.00
C ASN A 62 2.11 -2.95 4.98
N VAL A 63 2.58 -2.38 3.86
CA VAL A 63 3.16 -3.17 2.78
C VAL A 63 4.59 -3.60 3.12
N PRO A 64 5.07 -4.73 2.60
CA PRO A 64 6.46 -5.14 2.85
C PRO A 64 7.43 -4.14 2.24
N PHE A 65 8.56 -3.93 2.92
CA PHE A 65 9.65 -3.07 2.46
C PHE A 65 10.81 -3.93 1.98
N GLY A 66 11.49 -3.50 0.93
CA GLY A 66 12.67 -4.20 0.48
C GLY A 66 13.11 -3.84 -0.93
N ALA A 67 14.37 -4.13 -1.21
CA ALA A 67 14.97 -3.94 -2.53
C ALA A 67 14.88 -5.25 -3.35
N TYR A 68 13.68 -5.84 -3.40
CA TYR A 68 13.41 -7.04 -4.19
C TYR A 68 12.07 -6.89 -4.93
N GLN A 69 11.85 -7.78 -5.88
CA GLN A 69 10.67 -7.82 -6.73
C GLN A 69 9.97 -9.17 -6.56
N VAL A 70 8.68 -9.21 -6.85
CA VAL A 70 7.91 -10.45 -6.99
C VAL A 70 7.51 -10.60 -8.45
N SER A 71 7.32 -11.85 -8.91
CA SER A 71 6.88 -12.11 -10.26
C SER A 71 5.36 -12.10 -10.33
N ASP A 72 4.83 -11.15 -11.08
CA ASP A 72 3.43 -11.07 -11.47
C ASP A 72 3.37 -10.58 -12.93
N ARG A 73 2.97 -11.45 -13.86
CA ARG A 73 3.00 -11.20 -15.33
C ARG A 73 2.41 -9.85 -15.72
N ARG A 74 1.44 -9.35 -14.98
CA ARG A 74 0.79 -8.07 -15.25
C ARG A 74 1.71 -6.89 -14.99
N TYR A 75 2.61 -7.02 -13.99
CA TYR A 75 3.46 -5.93 -13.49
C TYR A 75 4.94 -6.13 -13.80
N ASP A 76 5.39 -7.30 -14.23
CA ASP A 76 6.82 -7.64 -14.46
C ASP A 76 7.54 -6.63 -15.34
N ARG A 77 6.86 -6.11 -16.37
CA ARG A 77 7.40 -5.10 -17.29
C ARG A 77 7.79 -3.77 -16.62
N HIS A 78 7.27 -3.48 -15.44
CA HIS A 78 7.50 -2.23 -14.73
C HIS A 78 8.67 -2.32 -13.74
N HIS A 79 9.16 -3.54 -13.44
CA HIS A 79 10.24 -3.79 -12.49
C HIS A 79 10.05 -3.10 -11.14
N PHE A 80 8.81 -3.09 -10.64
CA PHE A 80 8.48 -2.48 -9.36
C PHE A 80 9.20 -3.17 -8.20
N MET A 81 9.74 -2.37 -7.27
CA MET A 81 10.09 -2.89 -5.95
C MET A 81 8.83 -3.36 -5.22
N ILE A 82 8.98 -4.27 -4.27
CA ILE A 82 7.86 -4.92 -3.59
C ILE A 82 6.81 -3.93 -3.07
N HIS A 83 7.22 -2.85 -2.43
CA HIS A 83 6.31 -1.84 -1.91
C HIS A 83 5.54 -1.08 -3.01
N ASP A 84 6.18 -0.77 -4.13
CA ASP A 84 5.55 -0.11 -5.28
C ASP A 84 4.57 -1.05 -6.00
N TYR A 85 4.93 -2.33 -6.10
CA TYR A 85 4.06 -3.38 -6.64
C TYR A 85 2.77 -3.50 -5.84
N PHE A 86 2.86 -3.49 -4.50
CA PHE A 86 1.67 -3.56 -3.65
C PHE A 86 0.74 -2.37 -3.87
N ILE A 87 1.27 -1.16 -4.05
CA ILE A 87 0.46 0.03 -4.37
C ILE A 87 -0.17 -0.12 -5.76
N ALA A 88 0.61 -0.50 -6.76
CA ALA A 88 0.14 -0.65 -8.14
C ALA A 88 -1.01 -1.67 -8.25
N LYS A 89 -0.84 -2.86 -7.67
CA LYS A 89 -1.86 -3.90 -7.68
C LYS A 89 -3.10 -3.49 -6.87
N SER A 90 -2.91 -2.84 -5.72
CA SER A 90 -4.02 -2.32 -4.91
C SER A 90 -4.87 -1.31 -5.68
N LEU A 91 -4.23 -0.42 -6.45
CA LEU A 91 -4.94 0.55 -7.30
C LEU A 91 -5.77 -0.12 -8.40
N ASP A 92 -5.31 -1.24 -8.96
CA ASP A 92 -6.10 -1.98 -9.95
C ASP A 92 -7.29 -2.69 -9.30
N LEU A 93 -7.12 -3.20 -8.08
CA LEU A 93 -8.14 -3.94 -7.36
C LEU A 93 -9.25 -3.07 -6.75
N ILE A 94 -9.01 -1.79 -6.47
CA ILE A 94 -10.06 -0.89 -5.98
C ILE A 94 -10.89 -0.31 -7.12
N ARG A 95 -12.18 -0.02 -6.82
CA ARG A 95 -13.07 0.66 -7.76
C ARG A 95 -12.68 2.14 -7.94
N PRO A 96 -13.11 2.81 -9.01
CA PRO A 96 -13.06 4.25 -9.10
C PRO A 96 -13.67 4.93 -7.87
N GLY A 97 -13.03 6.00 -7.39
CA GLY A 97 -13.39 6.69 -6.14
C GLY A 97 -13.03 5.94 -4.85
N GLY A 98 -12.57 4.68 -4.94
CA GLY A 98 -12.07 3.92 -3.80
C GLY A 98 -10.73 4.44 -3.30
N VAL A 99 -10.35 4.06 -2.07
CA VAL A 99 -9.16 4.59 -1.39
C VAL A 99 -8.15 3.48 -1.09
N VAL A 100 -6.89 3.73 -1.38
CA VAL A 100 -5.74 2.96 -0.91
C VAL A 100 -5.05 3.74 0.20
N ALA A 101 -4.95 3.16 1.39
CA ALA A 101 -4.25 3.73 2.54
C ALA A 101 -3.14 2.76 2.98
N VAL A 102 -1.89 3.13 2.78
CA VAL A 102 -0.76 2.23 3.03
C VAL A 102 0.36 2.88 3.81
N VAL A 103 0.95 2.10 4.71
CA VAL A 103 2.28 2.39 5.26
C VAL A 103 3.29 1.75 4.32
N THR A 104 4.21 2.55 3.79
CA THR A 104 5.18 2.14 2.78
C THR A 104 6.56 2.73 3.06
N SER A 105 7.57 2.30 2.30
CA SER A 105 8.90 2.90 2.33
C SER A 105 8.86 4.33 1.78
N SER A 106 9.64 5.24 2.38
CA SER A 106 9.87 6.59 1.84
C SER A 106 10.39 6.54 0.39
N GLY A 107 11.05 5.45 0.00
CA GLY A 107 11.51 5.23 -1.37
C GLY A 107 10.43 5.31 -2.44
N THR A 108 9.15 5.15 -2.13
CA THR A 108 8.06 5.33 -3.10
C THR A 108 8.00 6.79 -3.60
N LEU A 109 8.13 7.77 -2.70
CA LEU A 109 8.09 9.19 -3.06
C LEU A 109 9.49 9.78 -3.34
N ASP A 110 10.54 9.28 -2.70
CA ASP A 110 11.89 9.88 -2.71
C ASP A 110 12.79 9.40 -3.84
N LYS A 111 12.38 8.40 -4.64
CA LYS A 111 13.21 7.91 -5.77
C LYS A 111 13.50 9.02 -6.77
N GLN A 112 14.75 9.11 -7.24
CA GLN A 112 15.14 10.02 -8.32
C GLN A 112 14.33 9.73 -9.59
N ASN A 113 14.18 8.45 -9.95
CA ASN A 113 13.36 8.06 -11.09
C ASN A 113 11.86 8.23 -10.78
N PRO A 114 11.14 9.10 -11.51
CA PRO A 114 9.73 9.39 -11.25
C PRO A 114 8.76 8.30 -11.78
N ALA A 115 9.24 7.27 -12.46
CA ALA A 115 8.38 6.31 -13.17
C ALA A 115 7.27 5.69 -12.29
N VAL A 116 7.58 5.35 -11.04
CA VAL A 116 6.60 4.81 -10.09
C VAL A 116 5.56 5.87 -9.74
N ARG A 117 6.00 7.07 -9.39
CA ARG A 117 5.08 8.18 -9.07
C ARG A 117 4.19 8.52 -10.25
N GLN A 118 4.74 8.53 -11.46
CA GLN A 118 3.98 8.77 -12.69
C GLN A 118 2.96 7.65 -12.96
N TYR A 119 3.32 6.39 -12.74
CA TYR A 119 2.40 5.26 -12.82
C TYR A 119 1.21 5.41 -11.88
N ILE A 120 1.48 5.83 -10.64
CA ILE A 120 0.45 6.04 -9.60
C ILE A 120 -0.41 7.26 -9.97
N ALA A 121 0.20 8.41 -10.31
CA ALA A 121 -0.50 9.65 -10.63
C ALA A 121 -1.47 9.53 -11.82
N ASN A 122 -1.10 8.72 -12.81
CA ASN A 122 -1.99 8.45 -13.95
C ASN A 122 -3.28 7.72 -13.51
N ARG A 123 -3.27 7.00 -12.39
CA ARG A 123 -4.36 6.14 -11.92
C ARG A 123 -5.08 6.66 -10.69
N ALA A 124 -4.40 7.46 -9.88
CA ALA A 124 -4.92 7.90 -8.60
C ALA A 124 -4.48 9.33 -8.27
N GLU A 125 -5.25 9.96 -7.41
CA GLU A 125 -4.91 11.22 -6.77
C GLU A 125 -4.26 10.93 -5.42
N LEU A 126 -3.17 11.62 -5.10
CA LEU A 126 -2.57 11.60 -3.78
C LEU A 126 -3.38 12.55 -2.88
N LEU A 127 -4.20 11.98 -2.00
CA LEU A 127 -5.01 12.76 -1.06
C LEU A 127 -4.17 13.33 0.09
N GLY A 128 -3.08 12.67 0.43
CA GLY A 128 -2.17 13.09 1.49
C GLY A 128 -1.05 12.11 1.73
N ALA A 129 0.01 12.61 2.33
CA ALA A 129 1.19 11.83 2.74
C ALA A 129 1.65 12.30 4.12
N ILE A 130 2.00 11.36 4.99
CA ILE A 130 2.54 11.63 6.32
C ILE A 130 3.85 10.88 6.45
N ARG A 131 4.95 11.61 6.58
CA ARG A 131 6.25 10.99 6.86
C ARG A 131 6.37 10.68 8.34
N LEU A 132 6.66 9.44 8.65
CA LEU A 132 6.89 8.98 10.00
C LEU A 132 8.37 9.15 10.38
N PRO A 133 8.67 9.45 11.65
CA PRO A 133 10.04 9.50 12.12
C PRO A 133 10.71 8.12 12.00
N ASN A 134 12.03 8.10 11.81
CA ASN A 134 12.81 6.89 11.58
C ASN A 134 12.71 5.84 12.71
N ASN A 135 12.29 6.25 13.89
CA ASN A 135 12.11 5.40 15.08
C ASN A 135 10.66 4.91 15.28
N ALA A 136 9.74 5.23 14.38
CA ALA A 136 8.32 4.88 14.52
C ALA A 136 8.07 3.38 14.71
N PHE A 137 8.91 2.53 14.09
CA PHE A 137 8.81 1.08 14.19
C PHE A 137 9.90 0.42 15.07
N GLN A 138 10.75 1.21 15.74
CA GLN A 138 11.87 0.70 16.52
C GLN A 138 11.42 -0.23 17.65
N ARG A 139 10.31 0.10 18.32
CA ARG A 139 9.77 -0.72 19.43
C ARG A 139 9.12 -2.03 18.96
N ASN A 140 8.56 -2.05 17.75
CA ASN A 140 7.73 -3.17 17.27
C ASN A 140 8.47 -4.08 16.29
N ALA A 141 9.42 -3.55 15.52
CA ALA A 141 10.10 -4.28 14.46
C ALA A 141 11.64 -4.20 14.56
N ASN A 142 12.18 -3.53 15.59
CA ASN A 142 13.62 -3.34 15.81
C ASN A 142 14.36 -2.83 14.55
N THR A 143 13.70 -1.97 13.78
CA THR A 143 14.22 -1.40 12.54
C THR A 143 14.10 0.12 12.54
N SER A 144 15.10 0.79 11.98
CA SER A 144 15.12 2.24 11.78
C SER A 144 14.94 2.51 10.29
N VAL A 145 13.70 2.62 9.86
CA VAL A 145 13.35 2.89 8.46
C VAL A 145 12.41 4.08 8.39
N VAL A 146 12.75 5.06 7.58
CA VAL A 146 11.82 6.15 7.26
C VAL A 146 10.69 5.58 6.41
N SER A 147 9.47 5.80 6.87
CA SER A 147 8.26 5.28 6.24
C SER A 147 7.25 6.38 6.04
N ASP A 148 6.43 6.22 5.05
CA ASP A 148 5.34 7.14 4.73
C ASP A 148 3.98 6.44 4.89
N ILE A 149 2.99 7.18 5.39
CA ILE A 149 1.58 6.79 5.26
C ILE A 149 1.05 7.54 4.06
N LEU A 150 0.61 6.81 3.04
CA LEU A 150 0.11 7.39 1.79
C LEU A 150 -1.37 7.08 1.62
N PHE A 151 -2.12 8.08 1.18
CA PHE A 151 -3.55 7.98 0.87
C PHE A 151 -3.77 8.31 -0.59
N PHE A 152 -4.27 7.35 -1.35
CA PHE A 152 -4.58 7.53 -2.77
C PHE A 152 -6.07 7.29 -3.02
N GLN A 153 -6.69 8.10 -3.86
CA GLN A 153 -8.02 7.84 -4.39
C GLN A 153 -7.94 7.47 -5.88
N LYS A 154 -8.50 6.32 -6.24
CA LYS A 154 -8.50 5.88 -7.64
C LYS A 154 -9.35 6.81 -8.50
N ARG A 155 -8.77 7.25 -9.62
CA ARG A 155 -9.46 8.06 -10.63
C ARG A 155 -10.42 7.20 -11.46
N ASP A 156 -11.46 7.83 -11.98
CA ASP A 156 -12.37 7.17 -12.94
C ASP A 156 -11.69 6.92 -14.29
N ARG A 157 -10.78 7.80 -14.68
CA ARG A 157 -10.02 7.75 -15.93
C ARG A 157 -8.56 8.05 -15.67
N ALA A 158 -7.69 7.46 -16.48
CA ALA A 158 -6.28 7.82 -16.46
C ALA A 158 -6.10 9.31 -16.75
N SER A 159 -5.27 9.98 -15.96
CA SER A 159 -4.90 11.37 -16.16
C SER A 159 -3.48 11.45 -16.71
N ILE A 160 -3.25 12.39 -17.62
CA ILE A 160 -1.92 12.76 -18.11
C ILE A 160 -1.38 13.99 -17.37
N GLU A 161 -2.13 14.55 -16.43
CA GLU A 161 -1.67 15.65 -15.61
C GLU A 161 -0.47 15.24 -14.76
N GLU A 162 0.51 16.12 -14.68
CA GLU A 162 1.71 15.96 -13.86
C GLU A 162 1.54 16.78 -12.57
N PRO A 163 1.04 16.19 -11.48
CA PRO A 163 0.93 16.88 -10.22
C PRO A 163 2.31 17.19 -9.63
N GLU A 164 2.40 18.23 -8.81
CA GLU A 164 3.66 18.73 -8.25
C GLU A 164 4.48 17.65 -7.50
N TRP A 165 3.81 16.71 -6.85
CA TRP A 165 4.46 15.64 -6.08
C TRP A 165 5.21 14.59 -6.92
N LEU A 166 5.10 14.66 -8.26
CA LEU A 166 5.92 13.83 -9.15
C LEU A 166 7.39 14.20 -9.11
N ASN A 167 7.68 15.49 -8.93
CA ASN A 167 9.03 16.02 -8.99
C ASN A 167 9.59 16.19 -7.59
N LEU A 168 10.83 15.76 -7.40
CA LEU A 168 11.56 16.04 -6.18
C LEU A 168 11.89 17.53 -6.13
N LYS A 169 11.68 18.14 -4.95
CA LYS A 169 12.10 19.51 -4.68
C LYS A 169 13.18 19.49 -3.60
N GLU A 170 14.13 20.37 -3.70
CA GLU A 170 15.11 20.59 -2.62
C GLU A 170 14.38 21.17 -1.39
N ILE A 171 14.73 20.64 -0.23
CA ILE A 171 14.23 21.19 1.03
C ILE A 171 15.01 22.49 1.29
N PRO A 172 14.35 23.64 1.54
CA PRO A 172 15.03 24.86 1.87
C PRO A 172 15.97 24.68 3.07
N GLU A 173 17.15 25.33 3.03
CA GLU A 173 18.10 25.30 4.15
C GLU A 173 17.39 25.72 5.45
N GLY A 174 17.54 24.92 6.51
CA GLY A 174 16.94 25.18 7.82
C GLY A 174 15.79 24.23 8.20
N TYR A 175 15.34 23.35 7.29
CA TYR A 175 14.41 22.28 7.63
C TYR A 175 15.15 20.93 7.66
N SER A 176 15.07 20.23 8.80
CA SER A 176 15.51 18.83 8.91
C SER A 176 14.29 17.91 8.82
N VAL A 177 14.42 16.83 8.06
CA VAL A 177 13.44 15.74 7.99
C VAL A 177 13.80 14.67 9.00
#